data_7e7887b6b1f759b428c612f230dfac95
#
_entry.id   7e7887b6b1f759b428c612f230dfac95
#
_cell.length_a   1.000
_cell.length_b   1.000
_cell.length_c   1.000
_cell.angle_alpha   90.00
_cell.angle_beta   90.00
_cell.angle_gamma   90.00
#
_symmetry.space_group_name_H-M   'P 1'
#
loop_
_entity.id
_entity.type
_entity.pdbx_description
1 polymer ?
#
loop_
_entity_poly.entity_id
_entity_poly.type
_entity_poly.pdbx_seq_one_letter_code
_entity_poly.pdbx_strand_id
1 'polypeptide(L)'
;MTSNYMSRLYSLNKSRRILHSSYKLLKNKKMLSYPDTQKELLEILKQLEEAILDQNREDASLFAKQAQAIQKRFPRSKIQATFDLIYALAFAAVLAFLIRQFWFELYEVPTGSMRPTILEQDRILVSKTTFGLRLPFSNESIGYTPETITRGELVVFTVGDLPIPNADTKYFGIIPGKKRYIKRCMGKPGDTLYFYGGKIYGIDRNGVPITTKNTENLYHIPYISFDGVTEIVNHSDDQTDVIFNQFHTPCGKISFPHYSHGQFFYKDAWHKDTPYALKDLHTEPLSYADLFGIKNFAMVRILTKKQAALTHVLSSPLADAYLEIAHTPNVSYPHPHLRPLETQLIPTIEPMKTLLPLRKEHMHLIRNNLTTSRFTVIDGYAYKYQPTPINTSGIAKIFALPMPNIPDGCYEFSKGDVFKISIGGFRTKLKQPHPLTQLSHSQIIDLFNCGISFHTVYIPKNPQYAPFPNRYAFFNQGNLFVMDSPVFIDSDPSLQKFILAEKEKELQSSEEKPYIAFIDRGPPPESAEEFTSFITNFGLKIPEGHVLVLGDNCPMSADSRDFGFVPVENLLGSPVAIFWPINRIGSLSSSITPLSLPGYLVNGLALGALIYFVGAWYYRKNHRLFP
;
A
#
# COMPACT_ATOMS: atom_id res chain seq x y z
N MET A 1 36.64 57.92 -34.96
CA MET A 1 35.89 57.13 -33.91
C MET A 1 34.83 56.31 -34.59
N THR A 2 35.15 55.11 -35.06
CA THR A 2 34.25 54.16 -35.69
C THR A 2 33.92 53.08 -34.68
N SER A 3 32.76 53.21 -34.03
CA SER A 3 32.26 52.23 -33.08
C SER A 3 31.81 50.97 -33.85
N ASN A 4 32.64 49.93 -33.77
CA ASN A 4 32.35 48.59 -34.24
C ASN A 4 31.24 47.96 -33.38
N TYR A 5 29.98 48.12 -33.77
CA TYR A 5 28.90 47.24 -33.35
C TYR A 5 29.03 45.90 -34.10
N MET A 6 29.92 45.01 -33.62
CA MET A 6 29.85 43.57 -34.00
C MET A 6 28.51 43.01 -33.53
N SER A 7 27.48 43.06 -34.38
CA SER A 7 26.20 42.43 -34.14
C SER A 7 26.43 40.92 -34.02
N ARG A 8 26.17 40.35 -32.84
CA ARG A 8 26.32 38.89 -32.58
C ARG A 8 25.66 38.06 -33.68
N LEU A 9 26.44 37.17 -34.31
CA LEU A 9 25.97 36.23 -35.30
C LEU A 9 24.93 35.28 -34.68
N TYR A 10 23.82 35.04 -35.39
CA TYR A 10 22.83 34.06 -34.96
C TYR A 10 23.39 32.64 -35.12
N SER A 11 22.94 31.72 -34.24
CA SER A 11 23.21 30.31 -34.46
C SER A 11 22.32 29.76 -35.57
N LEU A 12 22.75 28.71 -36.28
CA LEU A 12 21.96 28.05 -37.33
C LEU A 12 20.58 27.63 -36.84
N ASN A 13 20.49 27.18 -35.57
CA ASN A 13 19.20 26.84 -34.95
C ASN A 13 18.28 28.05 -34.78
N LYS A 14 18.84 29.22 -34.45
CA LYS A 14 18.08 30.46 -34.36
C LYS A 14 17.64 30.93 -35.76
N SER A 15 18.54 30.89 -36.74
CA SER A 15 18.23 31.23 -38.13
C SER A 15 17.13 30.32 -38.71
N ARG A 16 17.16 29.02 -38.41
CA ARG A 16 16.14 28.06 -38.79
C ARG A 16 14.77 28.35 -38.13
N ARG A 17 14.73 28.75 -36.87
CA ARG A 17 13.48 29.19 -36.22
C ARG A 17 12.89 30.44 -36.90
N ILE A 18 13.72 31.38 -37.29
CA ILE A 18 13.32 32.61 -38.00
C ILE A 18 12.78 32.22 -39.39
N LEU A 19 13.45 31.33 -40.13
CA LEU A 19 12.97 30.81 -41.39
C LEU A 19 11.54 30.26 -41.30
N HIS A 20 11.30 29.34 -40.36
CA HIS A 20 9.97 28.77 -40.15
C HIS A 20 8.91 29.78 -39.73
N SER A 21 9.27 30.73 -38.84
CA SER A 21 8.31 31.75 -38.37
C SER A 21 7.96 32.75 -39.48
N SER A 22 8.92 33.11 -40.31
CA SER A 22 8.73 34.02 -41.44
C SER A 22 8.02 33.34 -42.63
N TYR A 23 8.23 32.05 -42.83
CA TYR A 23 7.47 31.25 -43.80
C TYR A 23 5.98 31.17 -43.45
N LYS A 24 5.65 31.06 -42.15
CA LYS A 24 4.24 31.16 -41.71
C LYS A 24 3.64 32.53 -41.99
N LEU A 25 4.46 33.60 -41.93
CA LEU A 25 4.01 34.95 -42.24
C LEU A 25 3.64 35.10 -43.75
N LEU A 26 4.39 34.47 -44.67
CA LEU A 26 4.07 34.45 -46.09
C LEU A 26 2.65 33.92 -46.41
N LYS A 27 2.18 32.94 -45.60
CA LYS A 27 0.85 32.34 -45.76
C LYS A 27 -0.26 33.14 -45.05
N ASN A 28 0.05 34.27 -44.41
CA ASN A 28 -0.91 35.05 -43.68
C ASN A 28 -1.68 35.97 -44.66
N LYS A 29 -3.04 36.03 -44.51
CA LYS A 29 -3.92 36.89 -45.33
C LYS A 29 -3.50 38.36 -45.32
N LYS A 30 -2.92 38.89 -44.26
CA LYS A 30 -2.41 40.27 -44.19
C LYS A 30 -1.22 40.49 -45.13
N MET A 31 -0.38 39.49 -45.33
CA MET A 31 0.78 39.58 -46.21
C MET A 31 0.37 39.60 -47.70
N LEU A 32 -0.75 38.96 -48.03
CA LEU A 32 -1.32 39.01 -49.40
C LEU A 32 -1.70 40.40 -49.86
N SER A 33 -1.92 41.36 -48.93
CA SER A 33 -2.20 42.75 -49.24
C SER A 33 -0.94 43.57 -49.58
N TYR A 34 0.27 42.96 -49.47
CA TYR A 34 1.55 43.63 -49.72
C TYR A 34 2.42 42.76 -50.65
N PRO A 35 2.08 42.66 -51.97
CA PRO A 35 2.69 41.71 -52.91
C PRO A 35 4.19 41.91 -53.09
N ASP A 36 4.67 43.18 -53.05
CA ASP A 36 6.10 43.46 -53.20
C ASP A 36 6.92 42.99 -51.98
N THR A 37 6.42 43.26 -50.79
CA THR A 37 7.04 42.78 -49.55
C THR A 37 6.96 41.24 -49.42
N GLN A 38 5.92 40.63 -49.97
CA GLN A 38 5.79 39.19 -50.01
C GLN A 38 6.85 38.55 -50.94
N LYS A 39 7.10 39.13 -52.11
CA LYS A 39 8.16 38.70 -53.02
C LYS A 39 9.53 38.87 -52.41
N GLU A 40 9.81 40.04 -51.80
CA GLU A 40 11.05 40.31 -51.11
C GLU A 40 11.31 39.29 -49.99
N LEU A 41 10.34 39.05 -49.14
CA LEU A 41 10.45 38.06 -48.07
C LEU A 41 10.66 36.64 -48.61
N LEU A 42 9.98 36.23 -49.68
CA LEU A 42 10.14 34.93 -50.29
C LEU A 42 11.59 34.71 -50.74
N GLU A 43 12.19 35.72 -51.39
CA GLU A 43 13.56 35.67 -51.89
C GLU A 43 14.58 35.58 -50.75
N ILE A 44 14.44 36.39 -49.72
CA ILE A 44 15.25 36.31 -48.50
C ILE A 44 15.15 34.93 -47.83
N LEU A 45 13.95 34.35 -47.76
CA LEU A 45 13.76 33.05 -47.15
C LEU A 45 14.37 31.91 -47.97
N LYS A 46 14.39 31.98 -49.29
CA LYS A 46 15.11 31.02 -50.15
C LYS A 46 16.61 31.07 -49.89
N GLN A 47 17.20 32.28 -49.86
CA GLN A 47 18.62 32.48 -49.58
C GLN A 47 18.96 32.05 -48.12
N LEU A 48 18.05 32.31 -47.16
CA LEU A 48 18.23 31.86 -45.77
C LEU A 48 18.21 30.34 -45.66
N GLU A 49 17.33 29.68 -46.42
CA GLU A 49 17.23 28.22 -46.46
C GLU A 49 18.52 27.62 -47.03
N GLU A 50 19.00 28.14 -48.16
CA GLU A 50 20.23 27.71 -48.81
C GLU A 50 21.44 27.87 -47.90
N ALA A 51 21.61 29.04 -47.26
CA ALA A 51 22.70 29.30 -46.32
C ALA A 51 22.62 28.38 -45.06
N ILE A 52 21.40 27.95 -44.65
CA ILE A 52 21.24 27.01 -43.53
C ILE A 52 21.63 25.59 -43.97
N LEU A 53 21.29 25.18 -45.20
CA LEU A 53 21.62 23.86 -45.77
C LEU A 53 23.14 23.74 -45.96
N ASP A 54 23.76 24.79 -46.48
CA ASP A 54 25.22 24.87 -46.70
C ASP A 54 26.00 25.09 -45.39
N GLN A 55 25.31 25.11 -44.23
CA GLN A 55 25.88 25.36 -42.91
C GLN A 55 26.67 26.68 -42.79
N ASN A 56 26.47 27.61 -43.70
CA ASN A 56 27.09 28.93 -43.70
C ASN A 56 26.41 29.82 -42.67
N ARG A 57 27.06 29.94 -41.50
CA ARG A 57 26.48 30.65 -40.33
C ARG A 57 26.41 32.16 -40.55
N GLU A 58 27.33 32.72 -41.32
CA GLU A 58 27.40 34.18 -41.55
C GLU A 58 26.21 34.61 -42.43
N ASP A 59 26.04 34.01 -43.59
CA ASP A 59 24.96 34.31 -44.50
C ASP A 59 23.60 33.95 -43.90
N ALA A 60 23.50 32.80 -43.23
CA ALA A 60 22.28 32.45 -42.49
C ALA A 60 21.89 33.48 -41.39
N SER A 61 22.90 34.07 -40.72
CA SER A 61 22.65 35.14 -39.75
C SER A 61 22.21 36.44 -40.41
N LEU A 62 22.80 36.78 -41.57
CA LEU A 62 22.49 37.97 -42.32
C LEU A 62 21.02 37.91 -42.81
N PHE A 63 20.66 36.87 -43.56
CA PHE A 63 19.34 36.68 -44.10
C PHE A 63 18.27 36.49 -43.00
N ALA A 64 18.60 35.84 -41.87
CA ALA A 64 17.71 35.75 -40.74
C ALA A 64 17.39 37.11 -40.12
N LYS A 65 18.38 38.02 -40.03
CA LYS A 65 18.15 39.39 -39.54
C LYS A 65 17.28 40.20 -40.51
N GLN A 66 17.49 40.07 -41.83
CA GLN A 66 16.64 40.70 -42.84
C GLN A 66 15.21 40.21 -42.76
N ALA A 67 15.01 38.89 -42.73
CA ALA A 67 13.67 38.28 -42.56
C ALA A 67 12.99 38.74 -41.25
N GLN A 68 13.75 38.84 -40.15
CA GLN A 68 13.23 39.32 -38.87
C GLN A 68 12.88 40.82 -38.90
N ALA A 69 13.58 41.65 -39.68
CA ALA A 69 13.23 43.05 -39.86
C ALA A 69 11.87 43.22 -40.57
N ILE A 70 11.62 42.44 -41.63
CA ILE A 70 10.30 42.37 -42.29
C ILE A 70 9.24 41.83 -41.32
N GLN A 71 9.54 40.79 -40.59
CA GLN A 71 8.57 40.20 -39.62
C GLN A 71 8.13 41.20 -38.54
N LYS A 72 9.01 42.11 -38.08
CA LYS A 72 8.70 43.17 -37.11
C LYS A 72 7.70 44.21 -37.65
N ARG A 73 7.61 44.41 -38.95
CA ARG A 73 6.64 45.30 -39.59
C ARG A 73 5.22 44.72 -39.56
N PHE A 74 5.08 43.41 -39.38
CA PHE A 74 3.81 42.70 -39.33
C PHE A 74 3.63 42.00 -37.96
N PRO A 75 3.47 42.76 -36.86
CA PRO A 75 3.32 42.15 -35.55
C PRO A 75 2.02 41.36 -35.50
N ARG A 76 2.09 40.20 -34.85
CA ARG A 76 0.90 39.39 -34.58
C ARG A 76 -0.08 40.20 -33.72
N SER A 77 -1.36 40.13 -34.05
CA SER A 77 -2.41 40.70 -33.19
C SER A 77 -2.32 40.05 -31.81
N LYS A 78 -2.42 40.85 -30.73
CA LYS A 78 -2.47 40.34 -29.34
C LYS A 78 -3.59 39.30 -29.19
N ILE A 79 -4.73 39.54 -29.83
CA ILE A 79 -5.86 38.62 -29.84
C ILE A 79 -5.49 37.25 -30.46
N GLN A 80 -4.82 37.24 -31.62
CA GLN A 80 -4.35 35.97 -32.23
C GLN A 80 -3.35 35.26 -31.36
N ALA A 81 -2.42 35.96 -30.73
CA ALA A 81 -1.46 35.34 -29.82
C ALA A 81 -2.15 34.71 -28.59
N THR A 82 -3.20 35.37 -28.09
CA THR A 82 -4.01 34.84 -26.97
C THR A 82 -4.79 33.59 -27.40
N PHE A 83 -5.41 33.60 -28.58
CA PHE A 83 -6.09 32.40 -29.10
C PHE A 83 -5.12 31.23 -29.35
N ASP A 84 -3.94 31.49 -29.92
CA ASP A 84 -2.90 30.45 -30.11
C ASP A 84 -2.47 29.84 -28.76
N LEU A 85 -2.33 30.67 -27.72
CA LEU A 85 -2.01 30.20 -26.36
C LEU A 85 -3.15 29.35 -25.78
N ILE A 86 -4.39 29.81 -25.85
CA ILE A 86 -5.56 29.07 -25.37
C ILE A 86 -5.68 27.73 -26.08
N TYR A 87 -5.52 27.72 -27.40
CA TYR A 87 -5.56 26.49 -28.20
C TYR A 87 -4.43 25.52 -27.80
N ALA A 88 -3.21 26.02 -27.61
CA ALA A 88 -2.09 25.20 -27.19
C ALA A 88 -2.32 24.62 -25.77
N LEU A 89 -2.86 25.38 -24.84
CA LEU A 89 -3.22 24.93 -23.50
C LEU A 89 -4.35 23.89 -23.55
N ALA A 90 -5.40 24.14 -24.34
CA ALA A 90 -6.49 23.20 -24.51
C ALA A 90 -6.02 21.87 -25.12
N PHE A 91 -5.18 21.94 -26.17
CA PHE A 91 -4.58 20.75 -26.77
C PHE A 91 -3.71 19.97 -25.77
N ALA A 92 -2.86 20.66 -25.03
CA ALA A 92 -2.03 20.04 -23.99
C ALA A 92 -2.87 19.39 -22.88
N ALA A 93 -3.97 20.04 -22.47
CA ALA A 93 -4.90 19.49 -21.48
C ALA A 93 -5.61 18.24 -21.98
N VAL A 94 -6.10 18.24 -23.23
CA VAL A 94 -6.72 17.07 -23.85
C VAL A 94 -5.71 15.92 -23.99
N LEU A 95 -4.49 16.20 -24.44
CA LEU A 95 -3.44 15.19 -24.57
C LEU A 95 -3.08 14.61 -23.20
N ALA A 96 -2.91 15.44 -22.19
CA ALA A 96 -2.63 15.00 -20.82
C ALA A 96 -3.79 14.14 -20.26
N PHE A 97 -5.04 14.51 -20.54
CA PHE A 97 -6.21 13.73 -20.17
C PHE A 97 -6.20 12.35 -20.84
N LEU A 98 -5.95 12.29 -22.15
CA LEU A 98 -5.90 11.02 -22.90
C LEU A 98 -4.78 10.09 -22.38
N ILE A 99 -3.59 10.64 -22.15
CA ILE A 99 -2.47 9.87 -21.57
C ILE A 99 -2.87 9.32 -20.20
N ARG A 100 -3.39 10.18 -19.33
CA ARG A 100 -3.80 9.80 -17.96
C ARG A 100 -4.95 8.79 -17.94
N GLN A 101 -5.88 8.89 -18.88
CA GLN A 101 -7.05 8.00 -18.94
C GLN A 101 -6.69 6.61 -19.47
N PHE A 102 -5.86 6.54 -20.51
CA PHE A 102 -5.68 5.32 -21.28
C PHE A 102 -4.30 4.68 -21.20
N TRP A 103 -3.29 5.39 -20.73
CA TRP A 103 -1.93 4.88 -20.78
C TRP A 103 -1.30 4.73 -19.40
N PHE A 104 -0.97 5.83 -18.73
CA PHE A 104 -0.39 5.79 -17.40
C PHE A 104 -0.80 6.99 -16.54
N GLU A 105 -0.72 6.79 -15.24
CA GLU A 105 -1.02 7.83 -14.24
C GLU A 105 0.07 7.85 -13.16
N LEU A 106 0.38 9.05 -12.68
CA LEU A 106 1.36 9.27 -11.63
C LEU A 106 0.65 9.42 -10.29
N TYR A 107 1.14 8.73 -9.26
CA TYR A 107 0.63 8.83 -7.90
C TYR A 107 1.74 9.14 -6.92
N GLU A 108 1.40 9.87 -5.88
CA GLU A 108 2.22 10.00 -4.67
C GLU A 108 1.59 9.15 -3.56
N VAL A 109 2.41 8.36 -2.87
CA VAL A 109 1.96 7.41 -1.86
C VAL A 109 1.95 8.10 -0.50
N PRO A 110 0.78 8.25 0.16
CA PRO A 110 0.68 8.99 1.41
C PRO A 110 0.94 8.14 2.66
N THR A 111 0.83 6.81 2.57
CA THR A 111 0.83 5.89 3.72
C THR A 111 1.80 4.73 3.56
N GLY A 112 2.22 4.15 4.69
CA GLY A 112 3.16 3.04 4.73
C GLY A 112 2.53 1.64 4.63
N SER A 113 1.28 1.52 4.16
CA SER A 113 0.59 0.22 4.08
C SER A 113 1.25 -0.80 3.14
N MET A 114 2.10 -0.32 2.24
CA MET A 114 2.82 -1.15 1.25
C MET A 114 4.31 -1.28 1.54
N ARG A 115 4.76 -0.94 2.75
CA ARG A 115 6.15 -1.17 3.18
C ARG A 115 6.48 -2.66 3.19
N PRO A 116 7.68 -3.02 2.77
CA PRO A 116 8.84 -2.22 2.35
C PRO A 116 8.83 -1.86 0.87
N THR A 117 7.93 -2.45 0.10
CA THR A 117 7.92 -2.34 -1.36
C THR A 117 7.74 -0.90 -1.80
N ILE A 118 6.76 -0.21 -1.24
CA ILE A 118 6.49 1.20 -1.50
C ILE A 118 6.44 1.93 -0.15
N LEU A 119 7.13 3.06 -0.07
CA LEU A 119 7.20 3.89 1.13
C LEU A 119 6.35 5.15 0.97
N GLU A 120 6.07 5.82 2.08
CA GLU A 120 5.45 7.14 2.05
C GLU A 120 6.32 8.12 1.26
N GLN A 121 5.67 9.02 0.51
CA GLN A 121 6.29 10.00 -0.41
C GLN A 121 6.96 9.39 -1.66
N ASP A 122 6.94 8.07 -1.85
CA ASP A 122 7.29 7.51 -3.15
C ASP A 122 6.30 8.00 -4.21
N ARG A 123 6.83 8.36 -5.37
CA ARG A 123 6.03 8.65 -6.56
C ARG A 123 6.16 7.52 -7.54
N ILE A 124 5.02 6.98 -7.92
CA ILE A 124 4.93 5.77 -8.72
C ILE A 124 4.25 6.02 -10.05
N LEU A 125 4.68 5.27 -11.04
CA LEU A 125 4.06 5.19 -12.35
C LEU A 125 3.12 3.98 -12.38
N VAL A 126 1.84 4.22 -12.70
CA VAL A 126 0.81 3.19 -12.78
C VAL A 126 0.38 3.00 -14.22
N SER A 127 0.49 1.78 -14.74
CA SER A 127 -0.04 1.41 -16.05
C SER A 127 -1.55 1.26 -15.99
N LYS A 128 -2.26 1.86 -16.94
CA LYS A 128 -3.72 1.78 -17.08
C LYS A 128 -4.16 0.70 -18.07
N THR A 129 -3.21 0.07 -18.74
CA THR A 129 -3.49 -0.92 -19.78
C THR A 129 -3.42 -2.37 -19.29
N THR A 130 -3.07 -2.57 -18.02
CA THR A 130 -2.90 -3.91 -17.43
C THR A 130 -4.23 -4.67 -17.36
N PHE A 131 -5.32 -4.00 -16.99
CA PHE A 131 -6.64 -4.60 -16.81
C PHE A 131 -7.64 -4.16 -17.89
N GLY A 132 -7.20 -4.04 -19.14
CA GLY A 132 -7.99 -3.53 -20.24
C GLY A 132 -8.00 -2.00 -20.30
N LEU A 133 -8.73 -1.43 -21.26
CA LEU A 133 -8.94 0.01 -21.40
C LEU A 133 -10.26 0.40 -20.74
N ARG A 134 -10.18 1.16 -19.65
CA ARG A 134 -11.36 1.64 -18.96
C ARG A 134 -12.01 2.79 -19.71
N LEU A 135 -13.30 2.67 -19.99
CA LEU A 135 -14.08 3.73 -20.61
C LEU A 135 -14.18 4.95 -19.69
N PRO A 136 -14.07 6.18 -20.25
CA PRO A 136 -14.27 7.40 -19.47
C PRO A 136 -15.68 7.42 -18.84
N PHE A 137 -15.76 7.79 -17.56
CA PHE A 137 -17.02 7.92 -16.81
C PHE A 137 -17.82 6.61 -16.64
N SER A 138 -17.19 5.44 -16.88
CA SER A 138 -17.78 4.12 -16.70
C SER A 138 -16.90 3.21 -15.84
N ASN A 139 -17.49 2.17 -15.27
CA ASN A 139 -16.76 1.08 -14.64
C ASN A 139 -16.39 -0.04 -15.60
N GLU A 140 -16.82 0.06 -16.86
CA GLU A 140 -16.54 -0.95 -17.87
C GLU A 140 -15.13 -0.83 -18.45
N SER A 141 -14.51 -1.98 -18.71
CA SER A 141 -13.18 -2.11 -19.33
C SER A 141 -13.24 -2.94 -20.59
N ILE A 142 -12.69 -2.41 -21.69
CA ILE A 142 -12.58 -3.13 -22.96
C ILE A 142 -11.31 -3.99 -22.93
N GLY A 143 -11.44 -5.26 -23.29
CA GLY A 143 -10.31 -6.19 -23.39
C GLY A 143 -9.75 -6.64 -22.04
N TYR A 144 -10.56 -6.56 -20.99
CA TYR A 144 -10.28 -7.19 -19.69
C TYR A 144 -10.51 -8.71 -19.81
N THR A 145 -9.58 -9.49 -19.26
CA THR A 145 -9.75 -10.93 -19.02
C THR A 145 -9.28 -11.26 -17.61
N PRO A 146 -9.95 -12.20 -16.89
CA PRO A 146 -9.55 -12.59 -15.54
C PRO A 146 -8.11 -13.13 -15.43
N GLU A 147 -7.58 -13.66 -16.54
CA GLU A 147 -6.22 -14.19 -16.65
C GLU A 147 -5.15 -13.10 -16.52
N THR A 148 -5.50 -11.85 -16.81
CA THR A 148 -4.57 -10.71 -16.69
C THR A 148 -4.24 -10.37 -15.24
N ILE A 149 -5.06 -10.84 -14.29
CA ILE A 149 -4.78 -10.67 -12.85
C ILE A 149 -3.77 -11.75 -12.44
N THR A 150 -2.64 -11.31 -11.90
CA THR A 150 -1.58 -12.20 -11.42
C THR A 150 -1.48 -12.13 -9.89
N ARG A 151 -1.40 -13.31 -9.23
CA ARG A 151 -1.17 -13.36 -7.78
C ARG A 151 0.20 -12.82 -7.44
N GLY A 152 0.29 -12.09 -6.32
CA GLY A 152 1.53 -11.45 -5.88
C GLY A 152 1.83 -10.12 -6.57
N GLU A 153 1.03 -9.66 -7.52
CA GLU A 153 1.22 -8.35 -8.16
C GLU A 153 0.51 -7.21 -7.43
N LEU A 154 1.06 -6.02 -7.62
CA LEU A 154 0.49 -4.80 -7.08
C LEU A 154 -0.67 -4.33 -7.95
N VAL A 155 -1.78 -3.97 -7.33
CA VAL A 155 -2.96 -3.45 -8.01
C VAL A 155 -3.38 -2.11 -7.42
N VAL A 156 -3.83 -1.21 -8.30
CA VAL A 156 -4.50 0.04 -7.94
C VAL A 156 -5.98 -0.13 -8.23
N PHE A 157 -6.82 0.19 -7.26
CA PHE A 157 -8.28 0.07 -7.39
C PHE A 157 -9.01 1.24 -6.75
N THR A 158 -10.26 1.47 -7.18
CA THR A 158 -11.15 2.45 -6.58
C THR A 158 -11.93 1.83 -5.42
N VAL A 159 -12.17 2.62 -4.39
CA VAL A 159 -12.94 2.18 -3.21
C VAL A 159 -14.41 2.60 -3.26
N GLY A 160 -14.92 2.94 -4.45
CA GLY A 160 -16.24 3.57 -4.62
C GLY A 160 -17.40 2.81 -4.01
N ASP A 161 -17.39 1.51 -4.17
CA ASP A 161 -18.49 0.61 -3.78
C ASP A 161 -18.15 -0.24 -2.54
N LEU A 162 -17.02 0.07 -1.90
CA LEU A 162 -16.60 -0.63 -0.69
C LEU A 162 -17.05 0.11 0.57
N PRO A 163 -17.34 -0.59 1.67
CA PRO A 163 -17.78 0.01 2.93
C PRO A 163 -16.64 0.68 3.69
N ILE A 164 -16.02 1.68 3.04
CA ILE A 164 -14.89 2.41 3.59
C ILE A 164 -15.34 3.81 4.03
N PRO A 165 -15.13 4.18 5.29
CA PRO A 165 -15.43 5.54 5.76
C PRO A 165 -14.64 6.59 4.98
N ASN A 166 -15.29 7.70 4.64
CA ASN A 166 -14.66 8.81 3.92
C ASN A 166 -14.02 8.38 2.57
N ALA A 167 -14.69 7.49 1.82
CA ALA A 167 -14.24 7.05 0.50
C ALA A 167 -14.19 8.20 -0.53
N ASP A 168 -14.95 9.25 -0.31
CA ASP A 168 -15.01 10.41 -1.21
C ASP A 168 -13.76 11.28 -1.12
N THR A 169 -13.37 11.83 -2.27
CA THR A 169 -12.25 12.77 -2.38
C THR A 169 -12.51 13.79 -3.48
N LYS A 170 -11.73 14.88 -3.50
CA LYS A 170 -11.77 15.86 -4.60
C LYS A 170 -10.42 15.88 -5.30
N TYR A 171 -10.40 15.52 -6.57
CA TYR A 171 -9.22 15.65 -7.41
C TYR A 171 -9.03 17.11 -7.81
N PHE A 172 -7.79 17.60 -7.69
CA PHE A 172 -7.46 19.03 -7.91
C PHE A 172 -8.31 20.01 -7.06
N GLY A 173 -8.86 19.53 -5.94
CA GLY A 173 -9.71 20.33 -5.05
C GLY A 173 -11.13 20.62 -5.58
N ILE A 174 -11.46 20.22 -6.81
CA ILE A 174 -12.69 20.61 -7.51
C ILE A 174 -13.49 19.39 -7.97
N ILE A 175 -12.85 18.40 -8.60
CA ILE A 175 -13.52 17.28 -9.25
C ILE A 175 -13.85 16.20 -8.21
N PRO A 176 -15.15 15.91 -7.97
CA PRO A 176 -15.51 14.83 -7.05
C PRO A 176 -15.03 13.47 -7.58
N GLY A 177 -14.64 12.61 -6.67
CA GLY A 177 -14.22 11.26 -7.01
C GLY A 177 -14.04 10.37 -5.78
N LYS A 178 -13.61 9.15 -5.99
CA LYS A 178 -13.37 8.17 -4.93
C LYS A 178 -11.89 8.01 -4.68
N LYS A 179 -11.51 7.71 -3.44
CA LYS A 179 -10.12 7.37 -3.09
C LYS A 179 -9.66 6.15 -3.87
N ARG A 180 -8.37 6.06 -4.08
CA ARG A 180 -7.71 4.94 -4.75
C ARG A 180 -6.71 4.31 -3.81
N TYR A 181 -6.74 3.01 -3.73
CA TYR A 181 -5.84 2.23 -2.88
C TYR A 181 -4.87 1.43 -3.74
N ILE A 182 -3.71 1.17 -3.16
CA ILE A 182 -2.69 0.28 -3.72
C ILE A 182 -2.52 -0.86 -2.74
N LYS A 183 -2.67 -2.10 -3.20
CA LYS A 183 -2.48 -3.32 -2.43
C LYS A 183 -1.86 -4.40 -3.33
N ARG A 184 -1.48 -5.51 -2.72
CA ARG A 184 -1.03 -6.69 -3.44
C ARG A 184 -2.20 -7.65 -3.62
N CYS A 185 -2.40 -8.13 -4.84
CA CYS A 185 -3.39 -9.16 -5.14
C CYS A 185 -2.88 -10.51 -4.64
N MET A 186 -3.45 -11.00 -3.54
CA MET A 186 -3.05 -12.27 -2.94
C MET A 186 -3.88 -13.44 -3.43
N GLY A 187 -5.10 -13.20 -3.90
CA GLY A 187 -5.95 -14.23 -4.43
C GLY A 187 -6.86 -13.74 -5.55
N LYS A 188 -7.13 -14.63 -6.49
CA LYS A 188 -7.95 -14.44 -7.69
C LYS A 188 -9.36 -14.97 -7.49
N PRO A 189 -10.31 -14.62 -8.37
CA PRO A 189 -11.66 -15.20 -8.32
C PRO A 189 -11.62 -16.73 -8.35
N GLY A 190 -12.32 -17.35 -7.39
CA GLY A 190 -12.42 -18.81 -7.24
C GLY A 190 -11.28 -19.48 -6.49
N ASP A 191 -10.23 -18.75 -6.09
CA ASP A 191 -9.18 -19.31 -5.24
C ASP A 191 -9.70 -19.61 -3.83
N THR A 192 -9.07 -20.59 -3.17
CA THR A 192 -9.26 -20.86 -1.74
C THR A 192 -7.92 -20.75 -1.04
N LEU A 193 -7.78 -19.87 -0.04
CA LEU A 193 -6.52 -19.53 0.62
C LEU A 193 -6.56 -19.86 2.11
N TYR A 194 -5.43 -20.31 2.64
CA TYR A 194 -5.21 -20.59 4.05
C TYR A 194 -3.92 -19.93 4.54
N PHE A 195 -3.96 -19.32 5.73
CA PHE A 195 -2.84 -18.54 6.27
C PHE A 195 -2.28 -19.25 7.49
N TYR A 196 -1.00 -19.66 7.43
CA TYR A 196 -0.33 -20.34 8.52
C TYR A 196 1.17 -20.05 8.52
N GLY A 197 1.75 -19.85 9.70
CA GLY A 197 3.20 -19.72 9.87
C GLY A 197 3.82 -18.60 9.03
N GLY A 198 3.03 -17.56 8.75
CA GLY A 198 3.44 -16.45 7.92
C GLY A 198 3.47 -16.73 6.43
N LYS A 199 2.89 -17.82 5.99
CA LYS A 199 2.78 -18.20 4.58
C LYS A 199 1.34 -18.28 4.14
N ILE A 200 1.12 -18.14 2.84
CA ILE A 200 -0.16 -18.37 2.22
C ILE A 200 -0.10 -19.72 1.50
N TYR A 201 -1.01 -20.59 1.86
CA TYR A 201 -1.30 -21.86 1.19
C TYR A 201 -2.60 -21.69 0.41
N GLY A 202 -2.80 -22.45 -0.65
CA GLY A 202 -4.07 -22.35 -1.36
C GLY A 202 -4.16 -23.28 -2.55
N ILE A 203 -5.36 -23.34 -3.10
CA ILE A 203 -5.70 -23.99 -4.36
C ILE A 203 -6.41 -22.99 -5.26
N ASP A 204 -6.22 -23.11 -6.57
CA ASP A 204 -6.98 -22.34 -7.55
C ASP A 204 -8.40 -22.93 -7.75
N ARG A 205 -9.19 -22.28 -8.62
CA ARG A 205 -10.55 -22.73 -8.97
C ARG A 205 -10.62 -24.18 -9.49
N ASN A 206 -9.51 -24.72 -9.98
CA ASN A 206 -9.40 -26.09 -10.50
C ASN A 206 -8.84 -27.08 -9.48
N GLY A 207 -8.60 -26.65 -8.24
CA GLY A 207 -8.00 -27.47 -7.18
C GLY A 207 -6.47 -27.61 -7.29
N VAL A 208 -5.81 -26.84 -8.16
CA VAL A 208 -4.35 -26.88 -8.32
C VAL A 208 -3.69 -26.05 -7.22
N PRO A 209 -2.68 -26.59 -6.51
CA PRO A 209 -1.95 -25.85 -5.49
C PRO A 209 -1.36 -24.52 -6.00
N ILE A 210 -1.58 -23.46 -5.25
CA ILE A 210 -1.07 -22.12 -5.55
C ILE A 210 0.32 -21.97 -4.98
N THR A 211 1.29 -21.63 -5.85
CA THR A 211 2.60 -21.16 -5.42
C THR A 211 2.61 -19.64 -5.43
N THR A 212 2.57 -19.01 -4.27
CA THR A 212 2.68 -17.54 -4.17
C THR A 212 4.14 -17.14 -4.36
N LYS A 213 4.50 -16.74 -5.59
CA LYS A 213 5.77 -16.07 -5.87
C LYS A 213 5.70 -14.64 -5.32
N ASN A 214 6.83 -14.08 -4.89
CA ASN A 214 6.99 -12.68 -4.44
C ASN A 214 6.48 -12.32 -3.02
N THR A 215 6.18 -13.29 -2.17
CA THR A 215 5.87 -13.02 -0.76
C THR A 215 7.10 -13.12 0.16
N GLU A 216 8.22 -13.64 -0.35
CA GLU A 216 9.44 -13.93 0.42
C GLU A 216 10.13 -12.69 1.00
N ASN A 217 9.85 -11.51 0.44
CA ASN A 217 10.49 -10.24 0.82
C ASN A 217 9.55 -9.28 1.58
N LEU A 218 8.39 -9.73 2.03
CA LEU A 218 7.47 -8.90 2.80
C LEU A 218 8.04 -8.66 4.21
N TYR A 219 7.96 -7.43 4.72
CA TYR A 219 8.36 -7.12 6.10
C TYR A 219 7.42 -7.72 7.12
N HIS A 220 6.16 -7.84 6.74
CA HIS A 220 5.10 -8.27 7.60
C HIS A 220 4.32 -9.36 6.89
N ILE A 221 4.24 -10.46 7.56
CA ILE A 221 3.70 -11.71 7.06
C ILE A 221 2.21 -11.59 6.90
N PRO A 222 1.62 -12.04 5.78
CA PRO A 222 0.20 -12.05 5.61
C PRO A 222 -0.49 -12.94 6.65
N TYR A 223 -1.53 -12.41 7.26
CA TYR A 223 -2.37 -13.11 8.24
C TYR A 223 -3.80 -12.59 8.13
N ILE A 224 -4.73 -13.36 8.64
CA ILE A 224 -6.12 -12.93 8.80
C ILE A 224 -6.33 -12.63 10.28
N SER A 225 -6.68 -11.39 10.61
CA SER A 225 -7.08 -10.99 11.95
C SER A 225 -8.59 -11.17 12.14
N PHE A 226 -8.99 -11.33 13.39
CA PHE A 226 -10.38 -11.43 13.76
C PHE A 226 -10.93 -10.08 14.25
N ASP A 227 -10.95 -9.09 13.38
CA ASP A 227 -11.55 -7.78 13.64
C ASP A 227 -12.79 -7.59 12.75
N GLY A 228 -13.73 -8.56 12.84
CA GLY A 228 -14.88 -8.61 11.97
C GLY A 228 -15.88 -7.47 12.16
N VAL A 229 -16.60 -7.14 11.11
CA VAL A 229 -17.76 -6.25 11.16
C VAL A 229 -18.87 -6.98 11.93
N THR A 230 -19.47 -6.28 12.88
CA THR A 230 -20.56 -6.83 13.71
C THR A 230 -21.89 -6.38 13.14
N GLU A 231 -22.80 -7.31 12.94
CA GLU A 231 -24.17 -7.08 12.53
C GLU A 231 -25.12 -7.47 13.66
N ILE A 232 -26.20 -6.72 13.88
CA ILE A 232 -27.19 -6.96 14.91
C ILE A 232 -28.52 -7.26 14.23
N VAL A 233 -29.06 -8.45 14.44
CA VAL A 233 -30.32 -8.89 13.87
C VAL A 233 -31.33 -9.10 14.99
N ASN A 234 -32.37 -8.29 15.00
CA ASN A 234 -33.50 -8.43 15.92
C ASN A 234 -34.57 -9.34 15.29
N HIS A 235 -34.87 -10.46 15.92
CA HIS A 235 -35.89 -11.41 15.44
C HIS A 235 -37.26 -11.13 16.04
N SER A 236 -37.28 -10.60 17.27
CA SER A 236 -38.50 -10.23 18.01
C SER A 236 -38.11 -9.25 19.10
N ASP A 237 -39.08 -8.72 19.85
CA ASP A 237 -38.84 -7.80 20.97
C ASP A 237 -37.94 -8.43 22.05
N ASP A 238 -37.85 -9.75 22.10
CA ASP A 238 -37.10 -10.49 23.14
C ASP A 238 -35.89 -11.28 22.61
N GLN A 239 -35.64 -11.31 21.30
CA GLN A 239 -34.52 -12.06 20.74
C GLN A 239 -33.67 -11.24 19.76
N THR A 240 -32.38 -11.11 20.07
CA THR A 240 -31.38 -10.42 19.23
C THR A 240 -30.19 -11.33 18.98
N ASP A 241 -29.84 -11.50 17.73
CA ASP A 241 -28.58 -12.13 17.32
C ASP A 241 -27.53 -11.09 17.01
N VAL A 242 -26.34 -11.26 17.57
CA VAL A 242 -25.15 -10.50 17.20
C VAL A 242 -24.26 -11.37 16.32
N ILE A 243 -24.15 -11.00 15.05
CA ILE A 243 -23.40 -11.73 14.04
C ILE A 243 -22.05 -11.06 13.82
N PHE A 244 -20.98 -11.82 13.95
CA PHE A 244 -19.64 -11.39 13.65
C PHE A 244 -19.30 -11.77 12.21
N ASN A 245 -18.98 -10.76 11.41
CA ASN A 245 -18.63 -10.95 10.01
C ASN A 245 -17.11 -10.81 9.84
N GLN A 246 -16.55 -11.62 8.95
CA GLN A 246 -15.19 -11.45 8.44
C GLN A 246 -15.27 -11.45 6.91
N PHE A 247 -14.59 -10.50 6.25
CA PHE A 247 -14.74 -10.29 4.81
C PHE A 247 -16.20 -10.10 4.37
N HIS A 248 -17.04 -9.49 5.20
CA HIS A 248 -18.49 -9.36 5.01
C HIS A 248 -19.25 -10.69 4.92
N THR A 249 -18.64 -11.76 5.37
CA THR A 249 -19.27 -13.09 5.48
C THR A 249 -19.48 -13.42 6.95
N PRO A 250 -20.64 -13.92 7.35
CA PRO A 250 -20.86 -14.35 8.71
C PRO A 250 -19.85 -15.40 9.12
N CYS A 251 -19.23 -15.25 10.29
CA CYS A 251 -18.28 -16.22 10.81
C CYS A 251 -18.61 -16.68 12.24
N GLY A 252 -19.32 -15.87 13.03
CA GLY A 252 -19.74 -16.21 14.37
C GLY A 252 -21.02 -15.51 14.78
N LYS A 253 -21.78 -16.09 15.70
CA LYS A 253 -23.05 -15.58 16.19
C LYS A 253 -23.25 -15.83 17.68
N ILE A 254 -23.83 -14.86 18.38
CA ILE A 254 -24.31 -15.00 19.77
C ILE A 254 -25.74 -14.50 19.85
N SER A 255 -26.62 -15.30 20.44
CA SER A 255 -28.04 -14.97 20.60
C SER A 255 -28.33 -14.48 22.01
N PHE A 256 -29.18 -13.45 22.15
CA PHE A 256 -29.64 -12.86 23.40
C PHE A 256 -31.17 -13.04 23.53
N PRO A 257 -31.74 -13.09 24.75
CA PRO A 257 -31.12 -13.08 26.08
C PRO A 257 -30.64 -14.46 26.53
N HIS A 258 -31.02 -15.52 25.80
CA HIS A 258 -30.55 -16.85 26.13
C HIS A 258 -29.13 -17.01 25.62
N TYR A 259 -28.18 -16.74 26.48
CA TYR A 259 -26.72 -16.91 26.21
C TYR A 259 -26.44 -18.38 25.87
N SER A 260 -26.96 -18.83 24.73
CA SER A 260 -26.54 -20.11 24.17
C SER A 260 -25.06 -19.99 23.78
N HIS A 261 -24.36 -21.08 23.82
CA HIS A 261 -22.98 -21.15 23.32
C HIS A 261 -22.88 -20.43 21.98
N GLY A 262 -21.76 -19.73 21.73
CA GLY A 262 -21.49 -19.10 20.45
C GLY A 262 -21.63 -20.12 19.32
N GLN A 263 -21.98 -19.64 18.16
CA GLN A 263 -22.09 -20.44 16.94
C GLN A 263 -21.08 -19.89 15.91
N PHE A 264 -20.55 -20.76 15.08
CA PHE A 264 -19.75 -20.39 13.93
C PHE A 264 -20.46 -20.79 12.62
N PHE A 265 -20.24 -20.04 11.57
CA PHE A 265 -20.84 -20.27 10.26
C PHE A 265 -19.90 -21.09 9.38
N TYR A 266 -20.34 -22.24 8.90
CA TYR A 266 -19.54 -23.13 8.09
C TYR A 266 -20.43 -23.95 7.17
N LYS A 267 -20.08 -24.11 5.90
CA LYS A 267 -20.83 -24.81 4.87
C LYS A 267 -22.32 -24.38 4.84
N ASP A 268 -22.53 -23.05 4.81
CA ASP A 268 -23.85 -22.42 4.77
C ASP A 268 -24.77 -22.74 5.94
N ALA A 269 -24.24 -23.17 7.07
CA ALA A 269 -24.97 -23.50 8.28
C ALA A 269 -24.32 -22.98 9.55
N TRP A 270 -25.12 -22.75 10.59
CA TRP A 270 -24.64 -22.40 11.92
C TRP A 270 -24.38 -23.67 12.74
N HIS A 271 -23.14 -23.77 13.24
CA HIS A 271 -22.70 -24.88 14.09
C HIS A 271 -22.38 -24.36 15.49
N LYS A 272 -22.74 -25.14 16.50
CA LYS A 272 -22.42 -24.82 17.90
C LYS A 272 -20.89 -24.83 18.09
N ASP A 273 -20.36 -23.76 18.67
CA ASP A 273 -18.95 -23.72 19.04
C ASP A 273 -18.71 -24.60 20.27
N THR A 274 -17.88 -25.61 20.14
CA THR A 274 -17.54 -26.53 21.22
C THR A 274 -16.10 -26.29 21.68
N PRO A 275 -15.79 -26.50 22.98
CA PRO A 275 -14.43 -26.39 23.48
C PRO A 275 -13.44 -27.25 22.71
N TYR A 276 -12.24 -26.73 22.51
CA TYR A 276 -11.21 -27.35 21.68
C TYR A 276 -10.86 -28.80 22.09
N ALA A 277 -10.78 -29.07 23.41
CA ALA A 277 -10.44 -30.38 23.93
C ALA A 277 -11.43 -31.51 23.57
N LEU A 278 -12.63 -31.15 23.08
CA LEU A 278 -13.69 -32.12 22.74
C LEU A 278 -13.83 -32.36 21.23
N LYS A 279 -12.95 -31.76 20.42
CA LYS A 279 -13.08 -31.75 18.96
C LYS A 279 -12.09 -32.70 18.29
N ASP A 280 -12.54 -33.37 17.25
CA ASP A 280 -11.66 -34.11 16.34
C ASP A 280 -10.92 -33.14 15.43
N LEU A 281 -9.61 -33.04 15.65
CA LEU A 281 -8.71 -32.10 14.97
C LEU A 281 -8.60 -32.33 13.45
N HIS A 282 -9.08 -33.44 12.94
CA HIS A 282 -8.84 -33.86 11.56
C HIS A 282 -10.05 -33.78 10.64
N THR A 283 -11.25 -33.70 11.19
CA THR A 283 -12.47 -33.86 10.40
C THR A 283 -13.41 -32.65 10.43
N GLU A 284 -13.37 -31.80 11.47
CA GLU A 284 -14.28 -30.68 11.63
C GLU A 284 -13.55 -29.39 12.02
N PRO A 285 -14.02 -28.23 11.54
CA PRO A 285 -13.51 -26.95 12.01
C PRO A 285 -13.79 -26.80 13.50
N LEU A 286 -12.77 -26.40 14.24
CA LEU A 286 -12.78 -26.37 15.70
C LEU A 286 -13.57 -25.18 16.25
N SER A 287 -13.51 -24.05 15.53
CA SER A 287 -14.20 -22.82 15.84
C SER A 287 -14.14 -21.88 14.62
N TYR A 288 -14.84 -20.76 14.68
CA TYR A 288 -14.70 -19.73 13.66
C TYR A 288 -13.25 -19.18 13.55
N ALA A 289 -12.47 -19.27 14.63
CA ALA A 289 -11.04 -18.92 14.60
C ALA A 289 -10.21 -19.85 13.72
N ASP A 290 -10.63 -21.09 13.57
CA ASP A 290 -9.94 -22.11 12.81
C ASP A 290 -10.24 -22.03 11.31
N LEU A 291 -11.43 -21.58 10.97
CA LEU A 291 -11.87 -21.47 9.56
C LEU A 291 -10.93 -20.65 8.69
N PHE A 292 -10.28 -19.66 9.28
CA PHE A 292 -9.45 -18.71 8.55
C PHE A 292 -7.96 -18.84 8.86
N GLY A 293 -7.53 -19.89 9.53
CA GLY A 293 -6.11 -20.15 9.82
C GLY A 293 -5.47 -19.19 10.82
N ILE A 294 -6.25 -18.62 11.74
CA ILE A 294 -5.75 -17.66 12.72
C ILE A 294 -5.16 -18.30 13.99
N LYS A 295 -5.17 -19.61 14.12
CA LYS A 295 -4.63 -20.34 15.30
C LYS A 295 -3.18 -20.08 15.59
N ASN A 296 -2.38 -19.85 14.56
CA ASN A 296 -0.95 -19.66 14.65
C ASN A 296 -0.56 -18.19 14.60
N PHE A 297 -1.44 -17.31 15.03
CA PHE A 297 -1.24 -15.88 15.04
C PHE A 297 -1.63 -15.30 16.40
N ALA A 298 -0.81 -14.40 16.91
CA ALA A 298 -1.07 -13.69 18.16
C ALA A 298 -0.64 -12.23 18.05
N MET A 299 -1.33 -11.36 18.75
CA MET A 299 -0.87 -10.00 19.03
C MET A 299 0.04 -10.02 20.24
N VAL A 300 1.09 -9.21 20.23
CA VAL A 300 2.08 -9.20 21.31
C VAL A 300 2.44 -7.80 21.76
N ARG A 301 2.78 -7.68 23.05
CA ARG A 301 3.42 -6.50 23.64
C ARG A 301 4.44 -6.93 24.70
N ILE A 302 5.36 -6.05 25.05
CA ILE A 302 6.36 -6.32 26.07
C ILE A 302 5.94 -5.61 27.36
N LEU A 303 5.87 -6.35 28.45
CA LEU A 303 5.61 -5.86 29.78
C LEU A 303 6.90 -5.91 30.61
N THR A 304 7.15 -4.86 31.37
CA THR A 304 8.14 -4.90 32.46
C THR A 304 7.65 -5.84 33.54
N LYS A 305 8.54 -6.33 34.41
CA LYS A 305 8.20 -7.16 35.57
C LYS A 305 7.08 -6.56 36.40
N LYS A 306 7.15 -5.24 36.67
CA LYS A 306 6.13 -4.53 37.44
C LYS A 306 4.76 -4.53 36.74
N GLN A 307 4.73 -4.31 35.44
CA GLN A 307 3.49 -4.32 34.67
C GLN A 307 2.88 -5.73 34.57
N ALA A 308 3.73 -6.75 34.37
CA ALA A 308 3.28 -8.14 34.33
C ALA A 308 2.66 -8.60 35.65
N ALA A 309 3.25 -8.22 36.76
CA ALA A 309 2.72 -8.52 38.11
C ALA A 309 1.36 -7.89 38.43
N LEU A 310 0.97 -6.81 37.70
CA LEU A 310 -0.34 -6.17 37.85
C LEU A 310 -1.45 -6.90 37.08
N THR A 311 -1.09 -7.64 36.07
CA THR A 311 -2.05 -8.20 35.13
C THR A 311 -2.13 -9.73 35.18
N HIS A 312 -1.09 -10.39 35.70
CA HIS A 312 -0.96 -11.84 35.69
C HIS A 312 -0.39 -12.36 37.00
N VAL A 313 -0.76 -13.58 37.37
CA VAL A 313 -0.07 -14.30 38.45
C VAL A 313 1.25 -14.82 37.89
N LEU A 314 2.36 -14.26 38.34
CA LEU A 314 3.70 -14.65 37.89
C LEU A 314 4.12 -15.96 38.55
N SER A 315 4.26 -17.02 37.78
CA SER A 315 4.82 -18.30 38.23
C SER A 315 6.33 -18.29 38.40
N SER A 316 7.02 -17.28 37.84
CA SER A 316 8.48 -17.10 37.96
C SER A 316 8.83 -15.61 37.94
N PRO A 317 9.30 -15.03 39.07
CA PRO A 317 9.64 -13.60 39.17
C PRO A 317 11.03 -13.24 38.59
N LEU A 318 11.71 -14.16 37.89
CA LEU A 318 13.13 -14.00 37.53
C LEU A 318 13.42 -13.24 36.24
N ALA A 319 12.41 -12.90 35.45
CA ALA A 319 12.63 -12.15 34.19
C ALA A 319 12.39 -10.64 34.40
N ASP A 320 13.20 -9.81 33.76
CA ASP A 320 13.07 -8.34 33.80
C ASP A 320 11.94 -7.84 32.91
N ALA A 321 11.60 -8.61 31.87
CA ALA A 321 10.53 -8.33 30.92
C ALA A 321 9.82 -9.61 30.48
N TYR A 322 8.59 -9.46 30.00
CA TYR A 322 7.73 -10.55 29.53
C TYR A 322 7.09 -10.17 28.20
N LEU A 323 7.03 -11.13 27.27
CA LEU A 323 6.19 -11.03 26.10
C LEU A 323 4.77 -11.47 26.49
N GLU A 324 3.83 -10.54 26.53
CA GLU A 324 2.42 -10.84 26.68
C GLU A 324 1.87 -11.17 25.29
N ILE A 325 1.27 -12.36 25.19
CA ILE A 325 0.76 -12.93 23.95
C ILE A 325 -0.76 -12.98 24.06
N ALA A 326 -1.45 -12.28 23.16
CA ALA A 326 -2.90 -12.30 23.02
C ALA A 326 -3.23 -13.10 21.76
N HIS A 327 -3.74 -14.30 21.94
CA HIS A 327 -4.02 -15.25 20.88
C HIS A 327 -5.49 -15.66 20.86
N THR A 328 -5.87 -16.42 19.88
CA THR A 328 -7.17 -17.03 19.68
C THR A 328 -8.35 -16.25 20.26
N PRO A 329 -9.10 -15.51 19.43
CA PRO A 329 -10.27 -14.78 19.89
C PRO A 329 -11.27 -15.76 20.53
N ASN A 330 -11.82 -15.38 21.65
CA ASN A 330 -12.80 -16.17 22.36
C ASN A 330 -13.91 -15.28 22.92
N VAL A 331 -15.10 -15.83 22.98
CA VAL A 331 -16.21 -15.23 23.69
C VAL A 331 -16.22 -15.81 25.10
N SER A 332 -16.19 -14.94 26.11
CA SER A 332 -16.25 -15.37 27.49
C SER A 332 -17.52 -16.16 27.78
N TYR A 333 -17.40 -17.35 28.36
CA TYR A 333 -18.51 -18.15 28.87
C TYR A 333 -18.49 -18.20 30.39
N PRO A 334 -19.63 -18.34 31.06
CA PRO A 334 -21.01 -18.27 30.54
C PRO A 334 -21.50 -16.81 30.37
N HIS A 335 -20.72 -15.82 30.77
CA HIS A 335 -21.12 -14.42 30.78
C HIS A 335 -20.18 -13.61 29.88
N PRO A 336 -20.58 -13.35 28.61
CA PRO A 336 -19.78 -12.52 27.72
C PRO A 336 -19.67 -11.09 28.27
N HIS A 337 -18.46 -10.51 28.19
CA HIS A 337 -18.31 -9.10 28.48
C HIS A 337 -19.04 -8.27 27.42
N LEU A 338 -19.94 -7.42 27.88
CA LEU A 338 -20.72 -6.54 27.00
C LEU A 338 -20.07 -5.16 26.95
N ARG A 339 -20.01 -4.58 25.77
CA ARG A 339 -19.61 -3.19 25.57
C ARG A 339 -20.75 -2.39 24.94
N PRO A 340 -20.91 -1.11 25.29
CA PRO A 340 -21.88 -0.26 24.62
C PRO A 340 -21.43 0.00 23.18
N LEU A 341 -22.35 -0.18 22.23
CA LEU A 341 -22.27 0.27 20.86
C LEU A 341 -23.54 1.09 20.59
N GLU A 342 -23.39 2.40 20.44
CA GLU A 342 -24.51 3.33 20.37
C GLU A 342 -25.53 3.14 21.53
N THR A 343 -26.72 2.63 21.25
CA THR A 343 -27.79 2.38 22.23
C THR A 343 -27.88 0.93 22.70
N GLN A 344 -27.02 0.05 22.21
CA GLN A 344 -27.08 -1.38 22.47
C GLN A 344 -25.84 -1.91 23.18
N LEU A 345 -25.99 -3.00 23.93
CA LEU A 345 -24.87 -3.74 24.50
C LEU A 345 -24.54 -4.93 23.59
N ILE A 346 -23.30 -4.99 23.15
CA ILE A 346 -22.80 -6.08 22.30
C ILE A 346 -21.70 -6.86 23.03
N PRO A 347 -21.60 -8.18 22.81
CA PRO A 347 -20.53 -8.97 23.39
C PRO A 347 -19.18 -8.59 22.79
N THR A 348 -18.14 -8.57 23.63
CA THR A 348 -16.76 -8.40 23.19
C THR A 348 -16.12 -9.76 23.01
N ILE A 349 -15.38 -9.90 21.90
CA ILE A 349 -14.46 -11.01 21.73
C ILE A 349 -13.15 -10.62 22.37
N GLU A 350 -12.73 -11.37 23.38
CA GLU A 350 -11.46 -11.15 24.07
C GLU A 350 -10.45 -12.22 23.67
N PRO A 351 -9.20 -11.85 23.36
CA PRO A 351 -8.17 -12.83 23.10
C PRO A 351 -7.74 -13.52 24.41
N MET A 352 -7.40 -14.78 24.33
CA MET A 352 -6.71 -15.50 25.41
C MET A 352 -5.35 -14.89 25.59
N LYS A 353 -4.90 -14.72 26.86
CA LYS A 353 -3.63 -14.06 27.20
C LYS A 353 -2.71 -15.00 27.95
N THR A 354 -1.45 -15.00 27.54
CA THR A 354 -0.40 -15.76 28.20
C THR A 354 0.90 -14.97 28.25
N LEU A 355 1.84 -15.36 29.11
CA LEU A 355 3.13 -14.68 29.29
C LEU A 355 4.30 -15.60 28.96
N LEU A 356 5.26 -15.07 28.24
CA LEU A 356 6.54 -15.73 27.96
C LEU A 356 7.69 -14.85 28.48
N PRO A 357 8.53 -15.31 29.41
CA PRO A 357 9.63 -14.52 29.96
C PRO A 357 10.70 -14.23 28.91
N LEU A 358 11.15 -12.98 28.86
CA LEU A 358 12.18 -12.49 27.94
C LEU A 358 13.53 -12.41 28.66
N ARG A 359 14.56 -13.01 28.08
CA ARG A 359 15.96 -12.87 28.47
C ARG A 359 16.63 -11.73 27.70
N LYS A 360 17.85 -11.36 28.09
CA LYS A 360 18.61 -10.30 27.40
C LYS A 360 18.84 -10.59 25.92
N GLU A 361 19.08 -11.87 25.58
CA GLU A 361 19.27 -12.33 24.20
C GLU A 361 18.02 -12.08 23.35
N HIS A 362 16.83 -12.40 23.90
CA HIS A 362 15.55 -12.17 23.21
C HIS A 362 15.31 -10.68 22.97
N MET A 363 15.61 -9.84 23.97
CA MET A 363 15.49 -8.37 23.84
C MET A 363 16.46 -7.82 22.78
N HIS A 364 17.66 -8.43 22.65
CA HIS A 364 18.61 -8.05 21.61
C HIS A 364 18.09 -8.41 20.20
N LEU A 365 17.51 -9.59 20.03
CA LEU A 365 16.89 -10.01 18.77
C LEU A 365 15.70 -9.10 18.41
N ILE A 366 14.83 -8.78 19.38
CA ILE A 366 13.71 -7.85 19.18
C ILE A 366 14.21 -6.47 18.74
N ARG A 367 15.28 -5.94 19.38
CA ARG A 367 15.88 -4.67 18.99
C ARG A 367 16.41 -4.71 17.56
N ASN A 368 17.14 -5.75 17.20
CA ASN A 368 17.75 -5.89 15.86
C ASN A 368 16.71 -6.09 14.75
N ASN A 369 15.49 -6.46 15.13
CA ASN A 369 14.37 -6.60 14.21
C ASN A 369 13.33 -5.47 14.34
N LEU A 370 13.61 -4.46 15.16
CA LEU A 370 12.66 -3.38 15.40
C LEU A 370 12.36 -2.61 14.12
N THR A 371 11.08 -2.57 13.78
CA THR A 371 10.56 -1.81 12.63
C THR A 371 9.42 -0.92 13.12
N THR A 372 9.36 0.32 12.65
CA THR A 372 8.28 1.27 12.93
C THR A 372 7.79 1.92 11.66
N SER A 373 6.63 2.55 11.70
CA SER A 373 6.29 3.57 10.70
C SER A 373 7.19 4.80 10.89
N ARG A 374 7.07 5.79 10.01
CA ARG A 374 7.69 7.11 10.24
C ARG A 374 7.10 7.77 11.47
N PHE A 375 7.95 8.47 12.20
CA PHE A 375 7.57 9.34 13.31
C PHE A 375 8.38 10.63 13.27
N THR A 376 7.82 11.69 13.81
CA THR A 376 8.47 13.01 13.86
C THR A 376 8.77 13.38 15.29
N VAL A 377 10.02 13.71 15.58
CA VAL A 377 10.42 14.24 16.89
C VAL A 377 10.36 15.76 16.83
N ILE A 378 9.67 16.35 17.81
CA ILE A 378 9.53 17.80 18.00
C ILE A 378 9.66 18.07 19.50
N ASP A 379 10.58 18.93 19.90
CA ASP A 379 10.83 19.33 21.29
C ASP A 379 10.99 18.13 22.25
N GLY A 380 11.69 17.07 21.80
CA GLY A 380 11.95 15.87 22.62
C GLY A 380 10.75 14.95 22.77
N TYR A 381 9.73 15.06 21.95
CA TYR A 381 8.58 14.16 21.90
C TYR A 381 8.38 13.61 20.49
N ALA A 382 8.14 12.31 20.38
CA ALA A 382 7.85 11.66 19.12
C ALA A 382 6.35 11.54 18.87
N TYR A 383 5.94 11.93 17.67
CA TYR A 383 4.58 11.92 17.17
C TYR A 383 4.48 11.03 15.94
N LYS A 384 3.30 10.46 15.69
CA LYS A 384 3.02 9.77 14.43
C LYS A 384 3.26 10.72 13.26
N TYR A 385 3.97 10.26 12.24
CA TYR A 385 4.19 11.04 11.01
C TYR A 385 2.87 11.42 10.33
N GLN A 386 2.76 12.67 9.93
CA GLN A 386 1.67 13.20 9.12
C GLN A 386 2.26 14.11 8.02
N PRO A 387 1.71 14.08 6.80
CA PRO A 387 2.13 14.98 5.72
C PRO A 387 1.75 16.45 5.99
N THR A 388 0.82 16.69 6.91
CA THR A 388 0.39 18.02 7.38
C THR A 388 1.12 18.41 8.66
N PRO A 389 1.17 19.71 9.04
CA PRO A 389 1.75 20.13 10.30
C PRO A 389 1.16 19.38 11.49
N ILE A 390 2.04 18.90 12.37
CA ILE A 390 1.65 18.12 13.55
C ILE A 390 1.20 19.09 14.65
N ASN A 391 0.02 18.82 15.23
CA ASN A 391 -0.39 19.51 16.45
C ASN A 391 0.42 18.97 17.64
N THR A 392 1.22 19.83 18.27
CA THR A 392 2.08 19.49 19.42
C THR A 392 1.53 19.95 20.75
N SER A 393 0.31 20.47 20.80
CA SER A 393 -0.33 21.02 21.99
C SER A 393 -1.46 20.14 22.56
N GLY A 394 -1.85 20.38 23.79
CA GLY A 394 -2.99 19.74 24.44
C GLY A 394 -2.91 18.21 24.51
N ILE A 395 -3.99 17.54 24.12
CA ILE A 395 -4.15 16.08 24.19
C ILE A 395 -3.07 15.35 23.36
N ALA A 396 -2.65 15.90 22.22
CA ALA A 396 -1.63 15.28 21.36
C ALA A 396 -0.28 15.14 22.09
N LYS A 397 0.09 16.09 22.93
CA LYS A 397 1.33 16.03 23.74
C LYS A 397 1.23 15.00 24.86
N ILE A 398 0.05 14.79 25.43
CA ILE A 398 -0.17 13.81 26.51
C ILE A 398 0.12 12.39 26.01
N PHE A 399 -0.20 12.11 24.76
CA PHE A 399 0.00 10.80 24.12
C PHE A 399 1.31 10.68 23.33
N ALA A 400 2.11 11.75 23.24
CA ALA A 400 3.40 11.70 22.56
C ALA A 400 4.41 10.85 23.36
N LEU A 401 5.29 10.14 22.65
CA LEU A 401 6.33 9.34 23.27
C LEU A 401 7.51 10.25 23.68
N PRO A 402 7.88 10.32 24.98
CA PRO A 402 9.05 11.08 25.38
C PRO A 402 10.34 10.51 24.75
N MET A 403 11.07 11.34 24.05
CA MET A 403 12.37 11.03 23.44
C MET A 403 13.36 12.16 23.72
N PRO A 404 13.75 12.36 24.99
CA PRO A 404 14.70 13.39 25.32
C PRO A 404 16.04 13.13 24.63
N ASN A 405 16.74 14.19 24.25
CA ASN A 405 18.03 14.16 23.56
C ASN A 405 17.99 13.64 22.09
N ILE A 406 16.83 13.40 21.53
CA ILE A 406 16.71 13.12 20.09
C ILE A 406 16.51 14.44 19.35
N PRO A 407 17.36 14.79 18.37
CA PRO A 407 17.18 15.99 17.57
C PRO A 407 15.84 15.98 16.82
N ASP A 408 15.28 17.16 16.63
CA ASP A 408 14.05 17.32 15.84
C ASP A 408 14.24 16.79 14.40
N GLY A 409 13.22 16.11 13.91
CA GLY A 409 13.27 15.51 12.57
C GLY A 409 12.33 14.34 12.40
N CYS A 410 12.26 13.85 11.19
CA CYS A 410 11.49 12.66 10.84
C CYS A 410 12.41 11.43 10.80
N TYR A 411 11.98 10.36 11.46
CA TYR A 411 12.76 9.13 11.62
C TYR A 411 11.91 7.88 11.40
N GLU A 412 12.58 6.76 11.16
CA GLU A 412 11.97 5.42 11.13
C GLU A 412 12.99 4.35 11.50
N PHE A 413 12.52 3.26 12.08
CA PHE A 413 13.28 2.02 12.24
C PHE A 413 12.90 1.03 11.15
N SER A 414 13.87 0.28 10.68
CA SER A 414 13.68 -0.80 9.71
C SER A 414 14.70 -1.89 9.97
N LYS A 415 14.25 -3.03 10.50
CA LYS A 415 15.11 -4.18 10.88
C LYS A 415 16.28 -3.74 11.75
N GLY A 416 15.97 -2.97 12.82
CA GLY A 416 16.95 -2.46 13.78
C GLY A 416 17.79 -1.26 13.31
N ASP A 417 17.84 -0.99 12.01
CA ASP A 417 18.50 0.18 11.45
C ASP A 417 17.63 1.44 11.60
N VAL A 418 18.27 2.56 11.89
CA VAL A 418 17.60 3.86 12.05
C VAL A 418 17.86 4.73 10.83
N PHE A 419 16.81 5.34 10.35
CA PHE A 419 16.89 6.25 9.21
C PHE A 419 16.31 7.61 9.55
N LYS A 420 16.99 8.67 9.09
CA LYS A 420 16.47 10.02 9.03
C LYS A 420 15.83 10.25 7.66
N ILE A 421 14.65 10.86 7.68
CA ILE A 421 13.89 11.18 6.47
C ILE A 421 14.00 12.68 6.22
N SER A 422 14.52 13.05 5.06
CA SER A 422 14.63 14.45 4.61
C SER A 422 13.44 14.83 3.71
N ILE A 423 13.35 16.12 3.38
CA ILE A 423 12.34 16.66 2.47
C ILE A 423 12.33 15.86 1.16
N GLY A 424 11.13 15.53 0.67
CA GLY A 424 10.95 14.73 -0.54
C GLY A 424 11.14 13.23 -0.36
N GLY A 425 11.18 12.73 0.89
CA GLY A 425 11.21 11.30 1.20
C GLY A 425 12.60 10.65 1.16
N PHE A 426 13.66 11.43 1.02
CA PHE A 426 15.02 10.89 1.01
C PHE A 426 15.38 10.26 2.34
N ARG A 427 15.81 9.01 2.28
CA ARG A 427 16.12 8.14 3.41
C ARG A 427 17.62 8.02 3.60
N THR A 428 18.12 8.41 4.78
CA THR A 428 19.55 8.34 5.12
C THR A 428 19.73 7.50 6.39
N LYS A 429 20.52 6.43 6.30
CA LYS A 429 20.85 5.58 7.47
C LYS A 429 21.72 6.36 8.45
N LEU A 430 21.33 6.39 9.71
CA LEU A 430 22.08 7.01 10.78
C LEU A 430 23.25 6.12 11.22
N LYS A 431 24.41 6.74 11.38
CA LYS A 431 25.62 6.08 11.90
C LYS A 431 25.78 6.39 13.38
N GLN A 432 26.52 5.55 14.09
CA GLN A 432 26.94 5.86 15.46
C GLN A 432 27.97 7.01 15.48
N PRO A 433 27.98 7.86 16.53
CA PRO A 433 27.06 7.88 17.65
C PRO A 433 25.83 8.76 17.38
N HIS A 434 24.65 8.19 17.33
CA HIS A 434 23.39 8.92 17.32
C HIS A 434 22.50 8.37 18.43
N PRO A 435 21.77 9.18 19.24
CA PRO A 435 21.01 8.70 20.37
C PRO A 435 20.00 7.58 20.01
N LEU A 436 19.34 7.65 18.84
CA LEU A 436 18.43 6.59 18.37
C LEU A 436 19.15 5.27 18.05
N THR A 437 20.47 5.25 17.88
CA THR A 437 21.23 4.00 17.70
C THR A 437 21.66 3.36 19.02
N GLN A 438 21.49 4.06 20.16
CA GLN A 438 21.92 3.67 21.50
C GLN A 438 20.78 3.68 22.51
N LEU A 439 19.60 3.20 22.12
CA LEU A 439 18.42 3.18 22.98
C LEU A 439 18.60 2.25 24.18
N SER A 440 18.09 2.68 25.35
CA SER A 440 17.96 1.85 26.54
C SER A 440 16.89 0.76 26.37
N HIS A 441 16.92 -0.27 27.21
CA HIS A 441 15.90 -1.32 27.20
C HIS A 441 14.48 -0.76 27.36
N SER A 442 14.27 0.23 28.23
CA SER A 442 12.94 0.84 28.40
C SER A 442 12.46 1.55 27.14
N GLN A 443 13.35 2.30 26.48
CA GLN A 443 13.00 2.96 25.21
C GLN A 443 12.69 1.97 24.09
N ILE A 444 13.37 0.81 24.08
CA ILE A 444 13.05 -0.28 23.12
C ILE A 444 11.67 -0.85 23.40
N ILE A 445 11.33 -1.10 24.67
CA ILE A 445 10.00 -1.56 25.08
C ILE A 445 8.93 -0.55 24.67
N ASP A 446 9.15 0.73 24.92
CA ASP A 446 8.21 1.79 24.57
C ASP A 446 7.99 1.86 23.05
N LEU A 447 9.07 1.84 22.26
CA LEU A 447 8.98 1.83 20.79
C LEU A 447 8.32 0.56 20.25
N PHE A 448 8.62 -0.59 20.81
CA PHE A 448 7.96 -1.83 20.44
C PHE A 448 6.46 -1.74 20.71
N ASN A 449 6.08 -1.27 21.90
CA ASN A 449 4.68 -1.15 22.30
C ASN A 449 3.91 -0.01 21.59
N CYS A 450 4.58 0.94 20.92
CA CYS A 450 3.92 1.86 20.00
C CYS A 450 3.36 1.17 18.74
N GLY A 451 3.77 -0.06 18.47
CA GLY A 451 3.36 -0.80 17.29
C GLY A 451 4.00 -0.31 15.99
N ILE A 452 3.63 -0.96 14.91
CA ILE A 452 4.10 -0.60 13.55
C ILE A 452 3.55 0.75 13.10
N SER A 453 2.32 1.08 13.47
CA SER A 453 1.70 2.36 13.12
C SER A 453 2.23 3.54 13.92
N PHE A 454 3.13 3.30 14.87
CA PHE A 454 3.64 4.31 15.80
C PHE A 454 2.49 5.06 16.53
N HIS A 455 1.58 4.30 17.10
CA HIS A 455 0.43 4.88 17.80
C HIS A 455 0.70 4.91 19.31
N THR A 456 1.02 6.07 19.86
CA THR A 456 1.44 6.26 21.25
C THR A 456 0.38 5.84 22.29
N VAL A 457 -0.89 5.78 21.89
CA VAL A 457 -1.98 5.25 22.74
C VAL A 457 -1.74 3.80 23.15
N TYR A 458 -0.99 3.03 22.38
CA TYR A 458 -0.65 1.64 22.69
C TYR A 458 0.47 1.50 23.75
N ILE A 459 1.11 2.59 24.18
CA ILE A 459 2.06 2.52 25.29
C ILE A 459 1.28 2.19 26.57
N PRO A 460 1.52 1.04 27.21
CA PRO A 460 0.72 0.60 28.35
C PRO A 460 1.08 1.40 29.61
N LYS A 461 0.45 2.55 29.81
CA LYS A 461 0.49 3.28 31.11
C LYS A 461 -0.26 2.49 32.17
N ASN A 462 -1.37 1.88 31.78
CA ASN A 462 -2.11 0.92 32.57
C ASN A 462 -2.28 -0.37 31.76
N PRO A 463 -1.41 -1.38 31.94
CA PRO A 463 -1.39 -2.58 31.11
C PRO A 463 -2.68 -3.38 31.18
N GLN A 464 -3.47 -3.25 32.23
CA GLN A 464 -4.74 -3.97 32.39
C GLN A 464 -5.78 -3.54 31.33
N TYR A 465 -5.79 -2.27 30.96
CA TYR A 465 -6.76 -1.70 30.02
C TYR A 465 -6.16 -1.24 28.69
N ALA A 466 -4.83 -1.29 28.54
CA ALA A 466 -4.18 -0.85 27.32
C ALA A 466 -4.48 -1.83 26.17
N PRO A 467 -4.89 -1.33 25.01
CA PRO A 467 -5.06 -2.18 23.82
C PRO A 467 -3.72 -2.79 23.39
N PHE A 468 -3.79 -3.91 22.66
CA PHE A 468 -2.59 -4.49 22.07
C PHE A 468 -2.12 -3.63 20.88
N PRO A 469 -0.82 -3.39 20.73
CA PRO A 469 -0.27 -2.71 19.56
C PRO A 469 -0.32 -3.63 18.34
N ASN A 470 -0.10 -3.05 17.16
CA ASN A 470 0.05 -3.80 15.92
C ASN A 470 1.41 -4.52 15.85
N ARG A 471 1.69 -5.37 16.85
CA ARG A 471 2.81 -6.29 16.90
C ARG A 471 2.27 -7.71 16.96
N TYR A 472 2.92 -8.65 16.32
CA TYR A 472 2.43 -10.02 16.24
C TYR A 472 3.53 -11.05 16.41
N ALA A 473 3.11 -12.24 16.80
CA ALA A 473 3.92 -13.44 16.85
C ALA A 473 3.19 -14.61 16.20
N PHE A 474 3.95 -15.57 15.72
CA PHE A 474 3.44 -16.79 15.12
C PHE A 474 4.50 -17.90 15.21
N PHE A 475 4.05 -19.14 15.15
CA PHE A 475 4.93 -20.29 15.05
C PHE A 475 5.24 -20.62 13.59
N ASN A 476 6.49 -21.02 13.35
CA ASN A 476 6.92 -21.59 12.09
C ASN A 476 8.04 -22.60 12.33
N GLN A 477 7.79 -23.88 12.04
CA GLN A 477 8.72 -24.99 12.25
C GLN A 477 9.24 -25.05 13.70
N GLY A 478 8.34 -24.97 14.67
CA GLY A 478 8.64 -25.00 16.10
C GLY A 478 9.24 -23.72 16.69
N ASN A 479 9.72 -22.78 15.86
CA ASN A 479 10.25 -21.50 16.33
C ASN A 479 9.15 -20.48 16.52
N LEU A 480 9.23 -19.66 17.57
CA LEU A 480 8.33 -18.53 17.77
C LEU A 480 8.95 -17.28 17.18
N PHE A 481 8.31 -16.79 16.13
CA PHE A 481 8.63 -15.53 15.48
C PHE A 481 7.91 -14.38 16.16
N VAL A 482 8.65 -13.31 16.42
CA VAL A 482 8.07 -12.01 16.79
C VAL A 482 8.36 -11.04 15.66
N MET A 483 7.31 -10.54 15.04
CA MET A 483 7.39 -9.89 13.74
C MET A 483 7.90 -10.88 12.68
N ASP A 484 8.96 -10.55 11.95
CA ASP A 484 9.53 -11.41 10.91
C ASP A 484 10.85 -12.11 11.33
N SER A 485 11.13 -12.16 12.64
CA SER A 485 12.36 -12.76 13.17
C SER A 485 12.07 -13.84 14.20
N PRO A 486 12.79 -15.00 14.14
CA PRO A 486 12.70 -16.01 15.17
C PRO A 486 13.36 -15.48 16.46
N VAL A 487 12.55 -15.11 17.43
CA VAL A 487 13.03 -14.64 18.75
C VAL A 487 13.27 -15.80 19.68
N PHE A 488 12.47 -16.86 19.59
CA PHE A 488 12.67 -18.10 20.33
C PHE A 488 12.80 -19.25 19.33
N ILE A 489 13.92 -19.94 19.41
CA ILE A 489 14.13 -21.15 18.61
C ILE A 489 13.51 -22.37 19.33
N ASP A 490 13.16 -23.40 18.59
CA ASP A 490 12.50 -24.60 19.11
C ASP A 490 13.25 -25.22 20.31
N SER A 491 14.57 -25.24 20.27
CA SER A 491 15.41 -25.76 21.36
C SER A 491 15.50 -24.82 22.59
N ASP A 492 14.85 -23.65 22.60
CA ASP A 492 14.89 -22.75 23.75
C ASP A 492 14.12 -23.33 24.95
N PRO A 493 14.77 -23.51 26.12
CA PRO A 493 14.11 -24.08 27.30
C PRO A 493 12.90 -23.27 27.78
N SER A 494 12.92 -21.93 27.57
CA SER A 494 11.80 -21.06 27.96
C SER A 494 10.60 -21.29 27.06
N LEU A 495 10.85 -21.50 25.76
CA LEU A 495 9.80 -21.81 24.78
C LEU A 495 9.21 -23.20 25.03
N GLN A 496 10.08 -24.21 25.28
CA GLN A 496 9.60 -25.57 25.56
C GLN A 496 8.75 -25.62 26.83
N LYS A 497 9.18 -24.94 27.90
CA LYS A 497 8.39 -24.81 29.14
C LYS A 497 7.04 -24.11 28.88
N PHE A 498 7.05 -23.07 28.05
CA PHE A 498 5.84 -22.37 27.66
C PHE A 498 4.87 -23.30 26.89
N ILE A 499 5.36 -24.03 25.89
CA ILE A 499 4.56 -24.98 25.09
C ILE A 499 3.92 -26.05 25.99
N LEU A 500 4.68 -26.60 26.94
CA LEU A 500 4.15 -27.58 27.90
C LEU A 500 3.04 -26.99 28.77
N ALA A 501 3.25 -25.76 29.28
CA ALA A 501 2.23 -25.09 30.08
C ALA A 501 0.97 -24.74 29.27
N GLU A 502 1.11 -24.38 28.01
CA GLU A 502 -0.02 -24.13 27.11
C GLU A 502 -0.83 -25.41 26.85
N LYS A 503 -0.14 -26.54 26.57
CA LYS A 503 -0.79 -27.86 26.43
C LYS A 503 -1.52 -28.29 27.69
N GLU A 504 -0.93 -28.05 28.86
CA GLU A 504 -1.56 -28.37 30.14
C GLU A 504 -2.84 -27.56 30.36
N LYS A 505 -2.83 -26.26 30.08
CA LYS A 505 -4.03 -25.41 30.12
C LYS A 505 -5.12 -25.90 29.16
N GLU A 506 -4.74 -26.34 27.98
CA GLU A 506 -5.68 -26.87 26.99
C GLU A 506 -6.30 -28.20 27.47
N LEU A 507 -5.51 -29.08 28.08
CA LEU A 507 -6.01 -30.34 28.67
C LEU A 507 -6.97 -30.09 29.85
N GLN A 508 -6.83 -28.97 30.56
CA GLN A 508 -7.71 -28.55 31.63
C GLN A 508 -8.91 -27.74 31.14
N SER A 509 -9.04 -27.56 29.82
CA SER A 509 -10.14 -26.82 29.22
C SER A 509 -11.49 -27.50 29.47
N SER A 510 -12.52 -26.71 29.76
CA SER A 510 -13.88 -27.15 29.95
C SER A 510 -14.88 -26.23 29.25
N GLU A 511 -16.15 -26.60 29.18
CA GLU A 511 -17.20 -25.72 28.63
C GLU A 511 -17.32 -24.40 29.40
N GLU A 512 -17.04 -24.39 30.70
CA GLU A 512 -17.07 -23.19 31.53
C GLU A 512 -15.80 -22.33 31.37
N LYS A 513 -14.67 -22.95 31.02
CA LYS A 513 -13.37 -22.29 30.84
C LYS A 513 -12.68 -22.83 29.60
N PRO A 514 -13.17 -22.48 28.43
CA PRO A 514 -12.57 -22.94 27.17
C PRO A 514 -11.18 -22.32 26.99
N TYR A 515 -10.21 -23.15 26.59
CA TYR A 515 -8.85 -22.71 26.31
C TYR A 515 -8.30 -23.43 25.08
N ILE A 516 -7.67 -22.67 24.18
CA ILE A 516 -6.98 -23.17 23.01
C ILE A 516 -5.51 -22.75 23.16
N ALA A 517 -4.62 -23.72 23.20
CA ALA A 517 -3.19 -23.47 23.36
C ALA A 517 -2.59 -22.75 22.16
N PHE A 518 -1.78 -21.74 22.42
CA PHE A 518 -0.96 -21.08 21.38
C PHE A 518 0.36 -21.87 21.20
N ILE A 519 0.32 -22.83 20.30
CA ILE A 519 1.44 -23.71 19.97
C ILE A 519 1.54 -23.91 18.45
N ASP A 520 2.65 -24.44 17.97
CA ASP A 520 2.79 -24.87 16.57
C ASP A 520 1.99 -26.16 16.35
N ARG A 521 1.00 -26.09 15.46
CA ARG A 521 0.17 -27.25 15.07
C ARG A 521 0.58 -27.83 13.72
N GLY A 522 1.59 -27.25 13.11
CA GLY A 522 2.07 -27.63 11.80
C GLY A 522 1.34 -26.95 10.64
N PRO A 523 1.98 -26.89 9.48
CA PRO A 523 1.37 -26.42 8.24
C PRO A 523 0.29 -27.41 7.75
N PRO A 524 -0.48 -27.03 6.70
CA PRO A 524 -1.35 -27.97 6.00
C PRO A 524 -0.58 -29.24 5.57
N PRO A 525 -1.28 -30.38 5.42
CA PRO A 525 -0.65 -31.65 4.99
C PRO A 525 0.16 -31.52 3.70
N GLU A 526 1.24 -32.30 3.55
CA GLU A 526 2.09 -32.24 2.35
C GLU A 526 1.58 -33.09 1.19
N SER A 527 0.75 -34.13 1.47
CA SER A 527 0.19 -34.98 0.41
C SER A 527 -0.81 -34.18 -0.41
N ALA A 528 -0.74 -34.25 -1.74
CA ALA A 528 -1.53 -33.41 -2.63
C ALA A 528 -3.06 -33.58 -2.42
N GLU A 529 -3.51 -34.79 -2.13
CA GLU A 529 -4.92 -35.10 -1.91
C GLU A 529 -5.39 -34.55 -0.56
N GLU A 530 -4.66 -34.82 0.51
CA GLU A 530 -4.97 -34.29 1.84
C GLU A 530 -4.84 -32.78 1.90
N PHE A 531 -3.84 -32.19 1.23
CA PHE A 531 -3.68 -30.74 1.10
C PHE A 531 -4.90 -30.10 0.45
N THR A 532 -5.32 -30.64 -0.70
CA THR A 532 -6.48 -30.11 -1.42
C THR A 532 -7.76 -30.21 -0.59
N SER A 533 -7.97 -31.36 0.06
CA SER A 533 -9.09 -31.59 0.97
C SER A 533 -9.05 -30.62 2.15
N PHE A 534 -7.88 -30.46 2.77
CA PHE A 534 -7.70 -29.54 3.90
C PHE A 534 -8.00 -28.10 3.50
N ILE A 535 -7.39 -27.58 2.40
CA ILE A 535 -7.60 -26.21 1.94
C ILE A 535 -9.07 -26.00 1.55
N THR A 536 -9.73 -26.95 0.91
CA THR A 536 -11.14 -26.85 0.55
C THR A 536 -12.04 -26.73 1.79
N ASN A 537 -11.70 -27.45 2.86
CA ASN A 537 -12.51 -27.46 4.08
C ASN A 537 -12.23 -26.27 5.00
N PHE A 538 -10.98 -25.80 5.08
CA PHE A 538 -10.56 -24.82 6.10
C PHE A 538 -10.10 -23.48 5.50
N GLY A 539 -10.00 -23.37 4.17
CA GLY A 539 -9.54 -22.17 3.51
C GLY A 539 -10.64 -21.13 3.28
N LEU A 540 -10.22 -19.89 3.11
CA LEU A 540 -11.05 -18.76 2.72
C LEU A 540 -11.28 -18.80 1.20
N LYS A 541 -12.51 -19.04 0.77
CA LYS A 541 -12.89 -19.03 -0.65
C LYS A 541 -13.14 -17.61 -1.13
N ILE A 542 -12.51 -17.24 -2.22
CA ILE A 542 -12.68 -15.93 -2.86
C ILE A 542 -13.85 -16.03 -3.85
N PRO A 543 -14.87 -15.15 -3.73
CA PRO A 543 -16.03 -15.18 -4.63
C PRO A 543 -15.62 -14.91 -6.10
N GLU A 544 -16.42 -15.43 -7.03
CA GLU A 544 -16.26 -15.11 -8.44
C GLU A 544 -16.40 -13.59 -8.67
N GLY A 545 -15.65 -13.06 -9.62
CA GLY A 545 -15.62 -11.62 -9.89
C GLY A 545 -14.94 -10.75 -8.84
N HIS A 546 -14.31 -11.34 -7.81
CA HIS A 546 -13.63 -10.61 -6.74
C HIS A 546 -12.17 -11.04 -6.57
N VAL A 547 -11.37 -10.18 -5.99
CA VAL A 547 -9.98 -10.47 -5.60
C VAL A 547 -9.77 -10.21 -4.11
N LEU A 548 -8.85 -10.96 -3.51
CA LEU A 548 -8.33 -10.67 -2.18
C LEU A 548 -7.09 -9.81 -2.31
N VAL A 549 -7.09 -8.65 -1.68
CA VAL A 549 -5.96 -7.72 -1.69
C VAL A 549 -5.48 -7.45 -0.27
N LEU A 550 -4.17 -7.54 -0.06
CA LEU A 550 -3.51 -7.26 1.22
C LEU A 550 -2.39 -6.22 1.03
N GLY A 551 -2.19 -5.39 2.05
CA GLY A 551 -1.00 -4.53 2.09
C GLY A 551 0.24 -5.34 2.47
N ASP A 552 1.39 -5.02 1.88
CA ASP A 552 2.67 -5.65 2.23
C ASP A 552 3.06 -5.42 3.69
N ASN A 553 2.57 -4.33 4.29
CA ASN A 553 2.66 -4.03 5.71
C ASN A 553 1.33 -4.40 6.38
N CYS A 554 1.07 -5.68 6.50
CA CYS A 554 -0.20 -6.20 7.00
C CYS A 554 -0.69 -5.55 8.31
N PRO A 555 0.16 -5.30 9.35
CA PRO A 555 -0.28 -4.68 10.59
C PRO A 555 -0.68 -3.20 10.46
N MET A 556 -0.32 -2.54 9.37
CA MET A 556 -0.60 -1.11 9.14
C MET A 556 -1.54 -0.89 7.94
N SER A 557 -2.08 -1.94 7.38
CA SER A 557 -2.86 -1.87 6.16
C SER A 557 -4.36 -1.98 6.44
N ALA A 558 -5.12 -1.01 5.98
CA ALA A 558 -6.54 -1.20 5.73
C ALA A 558 -6.68 -1.85 4.34
N ASP A 559 -7.17 -3.09 4.30
CA ASP A 559 -7.24 -3.91 3.09
C ASP A 559 -8.46 -4.85 3.14
N SER A 560 -8.45 -5.94 2.38
CA SER A 560 -9.60 -6.87 2.33
C SER A 560 -10.04 -7.39 3.70
N ARG A 561 -9.17 -7.38 4.70
CA ARG A 561 -9.53 -7.78 6.07
C ARG A 561 -10.53 -6.81 6.71
N ASP A 562 -10.50 -5.53 6.29
CA ASP A 562 -11.34 -4.48 6.84
C ASP A 562 -12.60 -4.22 5.98
N PHE A 563 -12.45 -4.25 4.65
CA PHE A 563 -13.52 -3.87 3.73
C PHE A 563 -14.01 -5.00 2.80
N GLY A 564 -13.53 -6.22 3.00
CA GLY A 564 -13.94 -7.37 2.21
C GLY A 564 -13.21 -7.51 0.88
N PHE A 565 -13.75 -8.38 0.03
CA PHE A 565 -13.20 -8.64 -1.30
C PHE A 565 -13.44 -7.46 -2.24
N VAL A 566 -12.49 -7.22 -3.14
CA VAL A 566 -12.56 -6.12 -4.11
C VAL A 566 -13.13 -6.64 -5.43
N PRO A 567 -14.21 -6.05 -5.95
CA PRO A 567 -14.72 -6.38 -7.29
C PRO A 567 -13.63 -6.14 -8.34
N VAL A 568 -13.48 -7.04 -9.30
CA VAL A 568 -12.46 -6.91 -10.37
C VAL A 568 -12.67 -5.68 -11.23
N GLU A 569 -13.90 -5.22 -11.36
CA GLU A 569 -14.28 -3.99 -12.07
C GLU A 569 -13.74 -2.72 -11.40
N ASN A 570 -13.40 -2.78 -10.12
CA ASN A 570 -12.77 -1.68 -9.41
C ASN A 570 -11.28 -1.53 -9.69
N LEU A 571 -10.65 -2.52 -10.33
CA LEU A 571 -9.22 -2.48 -10.68
C LEU A 571 -8.96 -1.40 -11.74
N LEU A 572 -7.98 -0.55 -11.49
CA LEU A 572 -7.66 0.61 -12.34
C LEU A 572 -6.36 0.43 -13.12
N GLY A 573 -5.43 -0.34 -12.60
CA GLY A 573 -4.11 -0.51 -13.19
C GLY A 573 -3.11 -1.13 -12.22
N SER A 574 -1.87 -1.30 -12.68
CA SER A 574 -0.78 -1.87 -11.89
C SER A 574 0.40 -0.89 -11.78
N PRO A 575 0.97 -0.69 -10.57
CA PRO A 575 2.20 0.06 -10.41
C PRO A 575 3.37 -0.65 -11.10
N VAL A 576 4.07 0.07 -11.98
CA VAL A 576 5.18 -0.51 -12.76
C VAL A 576 6.55 -0.04 -12.29
N ALA A 577 6.65 1.17 -11.75
CA ALA A 577 7.93 1.71 -11.29
C ALA A 577 7.76 2.80 -10.23
N ILE A 578 8.78 2.95 -9.38
CA ILE A 578 9.02 4.14 -8.57
C ILE A 578 9.92 5.06 -9.38
N PHE A 579 9.54 6.32 -9.57
CA PHE A 579 10.37 7.33 -10.26
C PHE A 579 10.87 8.44 -9.34
N TRP A 580 10.42 8.50 -8.10
CA TRP A 580 10.89 9.43 -7.07
C TRP A 580 10.71 8.82 -5.67
N PRO A 581 11.61 9.04 -4.69
CA PRO A 581 12.87 9.81 -4.79
C PRO A 581 13.94 9.08 -5.63
N ILE A 582 14.94 9.83 -6.12
CA ILE A 582 15.95 9.33 -7.10
C ILE A 582 16.67 8.07 -6.60
N ASN A 583 16.95 7.98 -5.28
CA ASN A 583 17.60 6.83 -4.66
C ASN A 583 16.69 5.58 -4.52
N ARG A 584 15.44 5.67 -4.94
CA ARG A 584 14.46 4.57 -4.95
C ARG A 584 13.92 4.25 -6.35
N ILE A 585 14.45 4.90 -7.38
CA ILE A 585 14.05 4.59 -8.76
C ILE A 585 14.26 3.11 -9.04
N GLY A 586 13.20 2.43 -9.48
CA GLY A 586 13.25 1.01 -9.78
C GLY A 586 11.92 0.46 -10.27
N SER A 587 11.95 -0.74 -10.86
CA SER A 587 10.77 -1.47 -11.26
C SER A 587 10.05 -2.03 -10.03
N LEU A 588 8.72 -1.98 -10.04
CA LEU A 588 7.85 -2.61 -9.04
C LEU A 588 7.25 -3.93 -9.57
N SER A 589 7.25 -4.13 -10.88
CA SER A 589 6.80 -5.38 -11.49
C SER A 589 7.94 -6.41 -11.45
N SER A 590 7.68 -7.55 -10.85
CA SER A 590 8.62 -8.68 -10.79
C SER A 590 8.53 -9.62 -11.97
N SER A 591 7.45 -9.51 -12.74
CA SER A 591 7.21 -10.23 -13.99
C SER A 591 6.79 -9.22 -15.06
N ILE A 592 7.19 -9.48 -16.30
CA ILE A 592 6.57 -8.79 -17.44
C ILE A 592 5.16 -9.35 -17.52
N THR A 593 4.20 -8.68 -16.89
CA THR A 593 2.78 -9.00 -17.12
C THR A 593 2.52 -8.89 -18.61
N PRO A 594 1.98 -9.92 -19.24
CA PRO A 594 1.58 -9.80 -20.63
C PRO A 594 0.61 -8.63 -20.75
N LEU A 595 0.97 -7.66 -21.59
CA LEU A 595 0.09 -6.52 -21.86
C LEU A 595 -1.23 -7.08 -22.41
N SER A 596 -2.34 -6.53 -21.94
CA SER A 596 -3.63 -6.79 -22.57
C SER A 596 -3.59 -6.38 -24.06
N LEU A 597 -4.42 -6.96 -24.91
CA LEU A 597 -4.49 -6.55 -26.32
C LEU A 597 -4.63 -5.03 -26.49
N PRO A 598 -5.51 -4.33 -25.72
CA PRO A 598 -5.54 -2.87 -25.70
C PRO A 598 -4.22 -2.23 -25.27
N GLY A 599 -3.47 -2.85 -24.38
CA GLY A 599 -2.16 -2.37 -23.96
C GLY A 599 -1.14 -2.37 -25.10
N TYR A 600 -1.11 -3.42 -25.93
CA TYR A 600 -0.28 -3.45 -27.14
C TYR A 600 -0.68 -2.36 -28.13
N LEU A 601 -1.98 -2.14 -28.33
CA LEU A 601 -2.48 -1.09 -29.25
C LEU A 601 -2.09 0.31 -28.78
N VAL A 602 -2.28 0.65 -27.50
CA VAL A 602 -1.91 1.97 -26.95
C VAL A 602 -0.41 2.21 -27.05
N ASN A 603 0.41 1.22 -26.67
CA ASN A 603 1.86 1.35 -26.75
C ASN A 603 2.34 1.42 -28.20
N GLY A 604 1.73 0.67 -29.11
CA GLY A 604 2.02 0.72 -30.56
C GLY A 604 1.68 2.08 -31.16
N LEU A 605 0.53 2.66 -30.82
CA LEU A 605 0.14 4.01 -31.25
C LEU A 605 1.08 5.08 -30.68
N ALA A 606 1.47 4.96 -29.43
CA ALA A 606 2.42 5.89 -28.81
C ALA A 606 3.80 5.83 -29.47
N LEU A 607 4.30 4.62 -29.75
CA LEU A 607 5.55 4.42 -30.48
C LEU A 607 5.47 4.95 -31.91
N GLY A 608 4.37 4.68 -32.61
CA GLY A 608 4.11 5.20 -33.96
C GLY A 608 4.08 6.73 -33.97
N ALA A 609 3.41 7.35 -33.00
CA ALA A 609 3.41 8.81 -32.84
C ALA A 609 4.82 9.36 -32.57
N LEU A 610 5.60 8.71 -31.71
CA LEU A 610 6.98 9.12 -31.43
C LEU A 610 7.84 9.04 -32.69
N ILE A 611 7.78 7.94 -33.42
CA ILE A 611 8.49 7.74 -34.68
C ILE A 611 8.07 8.82 -35.70
N TYR A 612 6.77 9.09 -35.80
CA TYR A 612 6.27 10.14 -36.67
C TYR A 612 6.81 11.52 -36.31
N PHE A 613 6.78 11.90 -35.01
CA PHE A 613 7.28 13.19 -34.56
C PHE A 613 8.79 13.32 -34.73
N VAL A 614 9.55 12.27 -34.44
CA VAL A 614 11.01 12.23 -34.68
C VAL A 614 11.33 12.29 -36.17
N GLY A 615 10.62 11.51 -36.98
CA GLY A 615 10.75 11.54 -38.43
C GLY A 615 10.38 12.89 -39.04
N ALA A 616 9.26 13.49 -38.63
CA ALA A 616 8.83 14.82 -39.04
C ALA A 616 9.84 15.91 -38.59
N TRP A 617 10.43 15.78 -37.40
CA TRP A 617 11.49 16.67 -36.93
C TRP A 617 12.74 16.53 -37.76
N TYR A 618 13.19 15.29 -38.03
CA TYR A 618 14.34 14.99 -38.88
C TYR A 618 14.14 15.47 -40.31
N TYR A 619 12.95 15.21 -40.89
CA TYR A 619 12.55 15.67 -42.22
C TYR A 619 12.63 17.20 -42.30
N ARG A 620 12.00 17.93 -41.35
CA ARG A 620 12.04 19.40 -41.30
C ARG A 620 13.45 19.96 -41.07
N LYS A 621 14.34 19.17 -40.51
CA LYS A 621 15.74 19.58 -40.30
C LYS A 621 16.56 19.49 -41.56
N ASN A 622 16.28 18.53 -42.43
CA ASN A 622 17.16 18.14 -43.55
C ASN A 622 16.56 18.38 -44.95
N HIS A 623 15.28 18.72 -45.05
CA HIS A 623 14.62 18.95 -46.34
C HIS A 623 14.28 20.43 -46.53
N ARG A 624 14.26 20.84 -47.83
CA ARG A 624 13.94 22.21 -48.26
C ARG A 624 12.47 22.54 -48.02
N LEU A 625 12.19 23.77 -47.56
CA LEU A 625 10.83 24.32 -47.46
C LEU A 625 10.34 24.85 -48.78
N PHE A 626 11.30 25.18 -49.65
CA PHE A 626 11.05 25.64 -51.00
C PHE A 626 11.58 24.60 -52.01
N PRO A 627 10.82 24.30 -53.06
CA PRO A 627 11.26 23.34 -54.11
C PRO A 627 12.48 23.84 -54.87
#